data_03dc516d1a31de1ae445bc9bbec16f0a
#
_entry.id   03dc516d1a31de1ae445bc9bbec16f0a
#
_cell.length_a   1.000
_cell.length_b   1.000
_cell.length_c   1.000
_cell.angle_alpha   90.00
_cell.angle_beta   90.00
_cell.angle_gamma   90.00
#
_symmetry.space_group_name_H-M   'P 1'
#
loop_
_entity.id
_entity.type
_entity.pdbx_description
1 polymer ?
#
loop_
_entity_poly.entity_id
_entity_poly.type
_entity_poly.pdbx_seq_one_letter_code
_entity_poly.pdbx_strand_id
1 'polypeptide(L)'
;MCAVCQKAVCRECVGRDAPRLVCRTCVQQSAVLGFEYRSRASLGGWPLIHICAGVDPVTMRPKVAKGIVAIGNLAVGGVAIAGLACGLVTVGGVSFGLLFALGGLALGLGMSVGGLAIGSIALGGAAIGFVYAIGGAAFGPAIIDGRRCDPAVVDFVRRWLSSGVLPPHCR
;
A
#
# COMPACT_ATOMS: atom_id res chain seq x y z
N MET A 1 -26.13 25.89 -10.40
CA MET A 1 -24.90 26.29 -9.68
C MET A 1 -23.88 25.16 -9.76
N CYS A 2 -22.61 25.46 -9.95
CA CYS A 2 -21.54 24.48 -9.93
C CYS A 2 -21.39 23.87 -8.53
N ALA A 3 -21.33 22.54 -8.45
CA ALA A 3 -21.20 21.85 -7.16
C ALA A 3 -19.85 22.07 -6.44
N VAL A 4 -18.85 22.58 -7.16
CA VAL A 4 -17.48 22.78 -6.62
C VAL A 4 -17.21 24.23 -6.24
N CYS A 5 -17.47 25.18 -7.17
CA CYS A 5 -17.15 26.60 -6.93
C CYS A 5 -18.38 27.46 -6.62
N GLN A 6 -19.59 26.88 -6.56
CA GLN A 6 -20.87 27.52 -6.29
C GLN A 6 -21.26 28.69 -7.22
N LYS A 7 -20.55 28.89 -8.33
CA LYS A 7 -20.86 29.88 -9.34
C LYS A 7 -22.02 29.43 -10.24
N ALA A 8 -22.80 30.38 -10.74
CA ALA A 8 -23.82 30.10 -11.74
C ALA A 8 -23.16 29.55 -13.01
N VAL A 9 -23.70 28.46 -13.57
CA VAL A 9 -23.16 27.80 -14.75
C VAL A 9 -24.25 27.71 -15.81
N CYS A 10 -23.98 28.20 -17.03
CA CYS A 10 -24.85 28.02 -18.18
C CYS A 10 -24.80 26.56 -18.68
N ARG A 11 -25.85 26.15 -19.46
CA ARG A 11 -25.95 24.79 -20.01
C ARG A 11 -24.79 24.41 -20.90
N GLU A 12 -24.18 25.34 -21.60
CA GLU A 12 -23.01 25.13 -22.48
C GLU A 12 -21.69 25.02 -21.70
N CYS A 13 -21.65 25.54 -20.47
CA CYS A 13 -20.47 25.54 -19.62
C CYS A 13 -20.43 24.32 -18.69
N VAL A 14 -21.39 23.39 -18.78
CA VAL A 14 -21.43 22.17 -17.99
C VAL A 14 -20.55 21.10 -18.62
N GLY A 15 -19.72 20.46 -17.81
CA GLY A 15 -18.94 19.29 -18.24
C GLY A 15 -19.88 18.09 -18.50
N ARG A 16 -19.76 17.43 -19.66
CA ARG A 16 -20.66 16.36 -20.11
C ARG A 16 -20.61 15.07 -19.31
N ASP A 17 -19.55 14.84 -18.54
CA ASP A 17 -19.27 13.53 -17.92
C ASP A 17 -19.41 13.51 -16.40
N ALA A 18 -20.05 14.51 -15.80
CA ALA A 18 -20.21 14.57 -14.36
C ALA A 18 -21.67 14.31 -13.93
N PRO A 19 -21.92 13.48 -12.92
CA PRO A 19 -23.27 13.24 -12.38
C PRO A 19 -23.89 14.47 -11.69
N ARG A 20 -23.12 15.52 -11.52
CA ARG A 20 -23.54 16.83 -10.97
C ARG A 20 -23.09 17.96 -11.88
N LEU A 21 -23.77 19.09 -11.85
CA LEU A 21 -23.46 20.30 -12.61
C LEU A 21 -22.09 20.86 -12.15
N VAL A 22 -21.04 20.57 -12.90
CA VAL A 22 -19.70 21.09 -12.65
C VAL A 22 -19.26 21.94 -13.84
N CYS A 23 -18.73 23.15 -13.60
CA CYS A 23 -18.27 24.00 -14.68
C CYS A 23 -16.96 23.47 -15.32
N ARG A 24 -16.73 23.78 -16.60
CA ARG A 24 -15.54 23.34 -17.34
C ARG A 24 -14.23 23.69 -16.63
N THR A 25 -14.14 24.85 -16.01
CA THR A 25 -12.95 25.27 -15.26
C THR A 25 -12.68 24.37 -14.05
N CYS A 26 -13.74 23.99 -13.32
CA CYS A 26 -13.61 23.06 -12.20
C CYS A 26 -13.29 21.64 -12.68
N VAL A 27 -13.81 21.20 -13.82
CA VAL A 27 -13.47 19.91 -14.43
C VAL A 27 -11.99 19.91 -14.84
N GLN A 28 -11.49 20.98 -15.47
CA GLN A 28 -10.08 21.11 -15.84
C GLN A 28 -9.16 21.18 -14.60
N GLN A 29 -9.56 21.91 -13.58
CA GLN A 29 -8.81 21.99 -12.31
C GLN A 29 -8.82 20.67 -11.56
N SER A 30 -9.89 19.89 -11.68
CA SER A 30 -9.99 18.52 -11.12
C SER A 30 -9.08 17.55 -11.87
N ALA A 31 -8.90 17.71 -13.17
CA ALA A 31 -7.95 16.92 -13.95
C ALA A 31 -6.48 17.21 -13.55
N VAL A 32 -6.19 18.40 -13.03
CA VAL A 32 -4.87 18.75 -12.48
C VAL A 32 -4.68 18.14 -11.07
N LEU A 33 -5.75 17.91 -10.30
CA LEU A 33 -5.72 17.36 -8.94
C LEU A 33 -5.77 15.84 -8.89
N GLY A 34 -5.96 15.14 -10.00
CA GLY A 34 -6.01 13.69 -10.04
C GLY A 34 -5.52 13.11 -11.36
N PHE A 35 -4.41 12.37 -11.33
CA PHE A 35 -3.93 11.59 -12.46
C PHE A 35 -4.56 10.20 -12.40
N GLU A 36 -5.21 9.77 -13.48
CA GLU A 36 -5.76 8.43 -13.62
C GLU A 36 -5.28 7.82 -14.94
N TYR A 37 -4.54 6.73 -14.84
CA TYR A 37 -4.10 5.93 -15.98
C TYR A 37 -4.60 4.50 -15.80
N ARG A 38 -5.34 4.02 -16.79
CA ARG A 38 -5.84 2.66 -16.83
C ARG A 38 -5.38 1.96 -18.10
N SER A 39 -4.71 0.83 -17.95
CA SER A 39 -4.29 0.01 -19.08
C SER A 39 -5.49 -0.56 -19.83
N ARG A 40 -5.39 -0.64 -21.16
CA ARG A 40 -6.37 -1.34 -22.02
C ARG A 40 -6.30 -2.85 -21.87
N ALA A 41 -5.13 -3.38 -21.47
CA ALA A 41 -4.98 -4.80 -21.20
C ALA A 41 -5.64 -5.16 -19.88
N SER A 42 -6.54 -6.13 -19.89
CA SER A 42 -7.24 -6.64 -18.72
C SER A 42 -7.09 -8.16 -18.65
N LEU A 43 -6.85 -8.67 -17.46
CA LEU A 43 -6.80 -10.10 -17.17
C LEU A 43 -7.89 -10.41 -16.14
N GLY A 44 -8.86 -11.28 -16.52
CA GLY A 44 -9.99 -11.64 -15.66
C GLY A 44 -10.89 -10.47 -15.25
N GLY A 45 -11.05 -9.44 -16.12
CA GLY A 45 -11.88 -8.26 -15.84
C GLY A 45 -11.18 -7.16 -15.01
N TRP A 46 -9.94 -7.38 -14.56
CA TRP A 46 -9.12 -6.40 -13.86
C TRP A 46 -8.10 -5.77 -14.80
N PRO A 47 -7.95 -4.44 -14.82
CA PRO A 47 -6.91 -3.80 -15.62
C PRO A 47 -5.53 -4.22 -15.13
N LEU A 48 -4.62 -4.44 -16.08
CA LEU A 48 -3.26 -4.87 -15.76
C LEU A 48 -2.55 -3.83 -14.89
N ILE A 49 -2.66 -2.56 -15.28
CA ILE A 49 -2.08 -1.43 -14.56
C ILE A 49 -3.15 -0.39 -14.32
N HIS A 50 -3.34 0.01 -13.09
CA HIS A 50 -4.20 1.12 -12.72
C HIS A 50 -3.44 2.07 -11.78
N ILE A 51 -3.10 3.22 -12.30
CA ILE A 51 -2.46 4.28 -11.54
C ILE A 51 -3.52 5.34 -11.28
N CYS A 52 -3.77 5.63 -10.03
CA CYS A 52 -4.77 6.60 -9.65
C CYS A 52 -4.27 7.44 -8.47
N ALA A 53 -3.91 8.69 -8.75
CA ALA A 53 -3.50 9.63 -7.73
C ALA A 53 -4.54 10.77 -7.65
N GLY A 54 -4.88 11.19 -6.44
CA GLY A 54 -5.76 12.32 -6.19
C GLY A 54 -7.02 11.98 -5.41
N VAL A 55 -7.81 13.03 -5.19
CA VAL A 55 -9.07 12.99 -4.46
C VAL A 55 -10.19 13.33 -5.45
N ASP A 56 -11.29 12.64 -5.37
CA ASP A 56 -12.50 12.98 -6.15
C ASP A 56 -13.03 14.33 -5.65
N PRO A 57 -13.06 15.37 -6.50
CA PRO A 57 -13.45 16.71 -6.09
C PRO A 57 -14.94 16.83 -5.70
N VAL A 58 -15.76 15.86 -6.08
CA VAL A 58 -17.20 15.87 -5.81
C VAL A 58 -17.52 15.18 -4.48
N THR A 59 -16.84 14.07 -4.20
CA THR A 59 -17.10 13.26 -3.00
C THR A 59 -16.05 13.48 -1.90
N MET A 60 -14.97 14.23 -2.20
CA MET A 60 -13.82 14.43 -1.31
C MET A 60 -13.22 13.11 -0.80
N ARG A 61 -13.45 12.02 -1.53
CA ARG A 61 -12.92 10.70 -1.20
C ARG A 61 -11.66 10.39 -2.01
N PRO A 62 -10.66 9.77 -1.42
CA PRO A 62 -9.49 9.32 -2.16
C PRO A 62 -9.93 8.27 -3.19
N LYS A 63 -9.45 8.42 -4.41
CA LYS A 63 -9.68 7.44 -5.47
C LYS A 63 -8.94 6.15 -5.15
N VAL A 64 -9.59 5.01 -5.38
CA VAL A 64 -9.03 3.68 -5.14
C VAL A 64 -8.54 3.10 -6.46
N ALA A 65 -7.25 2.84 -6.56
CA ALA A 65 -6.68 2.10 -7.68
C ALA A 65 -7.00 0.60 -7.52
N LYS A 66 -7.61 0.00 -8.54
CA LYS A 66 -7.94 -1.43 -8.56
C LYS A 66 -7.36 -2.07 -9.81
N GLY A 67 -6.43 -2.99 -9.66
CA GLY A 67 -5.77 -3.65 -10.79
C GLY A 67 -4.82 -4.75 -10.35
N ILE A 68 -4.22 -5.47 -11.31
CA ILE A 68 -3.15 -6.43 -10.99
C ILE A 68 -1.96 -5.66 -10.41
N VAL A 69 -1.58 -4.54 -11.03
CA VAL A 69 -0.64 -3.56 -10.50
C VAL A 69 -1.41 -2.28 -10.21
N ALA A 70 -1.56 -1.93 -8.96
CA ALA A 70 -2.29 -0.76 -8.50
C ALA A 70 -1.35 0.23 -7.81
N ILE A 71 -1.35 1.47 -8.26
CA ILE A 71 -0.51 2.53 -7.70
C ILE A 71 -1.38 3.75 -7.40
N GLY A 72 -1.33 4.25 -6.17
CA GLY A 72 -2.13 5.42 -5.80
C GLY A 72 -2.12 5.76 -4.32
N ASN A 73 -3.10 6.53 -3.87
CA ASN A 73 -3.28 6.84 -2.46
C ASN A 73 -3.86 5.64 -1.70
N LEU A 74 -4.85 4.99 -2.32
CA LEU A 74 -5.42 3.72 -1.90
C LEU A 74 -5.29 2.74 -3.06
N ALA A 75 -4.70 1.58 -2.83
CA ALA A 75 -4.51 0.57 -3.87
C ALA A 75 -4.95 -0.82 -3.39
N VAL A 76 -5.67 -1.50 -4.28
CA VAL A 76 -6.11 -2.88 -4.07
C VAL A 76 -5.77 -3.69 -5.31
N GLY A 77 -4.95 -4.72 -5.15
CA GLY A 77 -4.53 -5.52 -6.31
C GLY A 77 -3.55 -6.65 -6.01
N GLY A 78 -3.02 -7.28 -7.04
CA GLY A 78 -1.97 -8.28 -6.89
C GLY A 78 -0.69 -7.64 -6.33
N VAL A 79 -0.21 -6.59 -6.98
CA VAL A 79 0.88 -5.73 -6.50
C VAL A 79 0.30 -4.35 -6.24
N ALA A 80 0.31 -3.90 -5.00
CA ALA A 80 -0.23 -2.61 -4.61
C ALA A 80 0.84 -1.71 -4.01
N ILE A 81 0.98 -0.51 -4.57
CA ILE A 81 1.91 0.52 -4.08
C ILE A 81 1.10 1.77 -3.74
N ALA A 82 0.96 2.07 -2.46
CA ALA A 82 0.07 3.15 -2.05
C ALA A 82 0.38 3.65 -0.62
N GLY A 83 -0.23 4.76 -0.24
CA GLY A 83 -0.26 5.17 1.17
C GLY A 83 -0.91 4.08 2.03
N LEU A 84 -2.04 3.52 1.54
CA LEU A 84 -2.73 2.38 2.10
C LEU A 84 -2.88 1.32 1.01
N ALA A 85 -2.14 0.22 1.14
CA ALA A 85 -2.05 -0.84 0.14
C ALA A 85 -2.64 -2.16 0.66
N CYS A 86 -3.44 -2.83 -0.18
CA CYS A 86 -4.02 -4.14 0.12
C CYS A 86 -3.85 -5.08 -1.09
N GLY A 87 -3.27 -6.27 -0.87
CA GLY A 87 -3.03 -7.20 -1.98
C GLY A 87 -2.17 -8.41 -1.64
N LEU A 88 -1.62 -9.06 -2.66
CA LEU A 88 -0.68 -10.17 -2.47
C LEU A 88 0.70 -9.66 -2.06
N VAL A 89 1.21 -8.68 -2.80
CA VAL A 89 2.47 -7.98 -2.52
C VAL A 89 2.15 -6.51 -2.36
N THR A 90 2.48 -5.94 -1.22
CA THR A 90 2.10 -4.56 -0.89
C THR A 90 3.29 -3.75 -0.40
N VAL A 91 3.34 -2.52 -0.86
CA VAL A 91 4.35 -1.53 -0.46
C VAL A 91 3.64 -0.23 -0.14
N GLY A 92 3.81 0.28 1.08
CA GLY A 92 3.13 1.53 1.43
C GLY A 92 3.35 2.01 2.86
N GLY A 93 2.65 3.06 3.25
CA GLY A 93 2.66 3.55 4.63
C GLY A 93 2.03 2.52 5.57
N VAL A 94 0.82 2.10 5.24
CA VAL A 94 0.11 0.98 5.85
C VAL A 94 -0.11 -0.08 4.77
N SER A 95 0.41 -1.27 4.96
CA SER A 95 0.37 -2.35 3.99
C SER A 95 -0.28 -3.61 4.56
N PHE A 96 -1.27 -4.13 3.84
CA PHE A 96 -1.93 -5.40 4.10
C PHE A 96 -1.59 -6.37 2.97
N GLY A 97 -0.59 -7.22 3.18
CA GLY A 97 -0.11 -8.16 2.17
C GLY A 97 -0.43 -9.61 2.54
N LEU A 98 -0.93 -10.40 1.58
CA LEU A 98 -1.14 -11.82 1.82
C LEU A 98 0.20 -12.57 1.84
N LEU A 99 1.08 -12.32 0.88
CA LEU A 99 2.40 -12.96 0.76
C LEU A 99 3.49 -12.07 1.34
N PHE A 100 3.49 -10.79 0.95
CA PHE A 100 4.55 -9.87 1.29
C PHE A 100 3.99 -8.48 1.60
N ALA A 101 4.38 -7.91 2.73
CA ALA A 101 4.01 -6.56 3.14
C ALA A 101 5.25 -5.74 3.52
N LEU A 102 5.42 -4.58 2.88
CA LEU A 102 6.47 -3.61 3.18
C LEU A 102 5.84 -2.27 3.55
N GLY A 103 6.21 -1.73 4.69
CA GLY A 103 5.67 -0.41 5.06
C GLY A 103 6.04 0.09 6.45
N GLY A 104 5.51 1.24 6.81
CA GLY A 104 5.62 1.75 8.18
C GLY A 104 4.92 0.81 9.16
N LEU A 105 3.67 0.48 8.84
CA LEU A 105 2.89 -0.59 9.46
C LEU A 105 2.67 -1.67 8.41
N ALA A 106 3.26 -2.84 8.59
CA ALA A 106 3.17 -3.97 7.70
C ALA A 106 2.43 -5.13 8.35
N LEU A 107 1.29 -5.49 7.78
CA LEU A 107 0.48 -6.63 8.20
C LEU A 107 0.48 -7.66 7.07
N GLY A 108 1.06 -8.83 7.30
CA GLY A 108 1.18 -9.86 6.28
C GLY A 108 0.99 -11.27 6.85
N LEU A 109 0.34 -12.15 6.08
CA LEU A 109 0.27 -13.56 6.48
C LEU A 109 1.60 -14.28 6.21
N GLY A 110 2.30 -13.92 5.13
CA GLY A 110 3.62 -14.43 4.82
C GLY A 110 4.71 -13.63 5.52
N MET A 111 5.42 -12.83 4.77
CA MET A 111 6.54 -12.03 5.27
C MET A 111 6.15 -10.55 5.38
N SER A 112 6.44 -9.94 6.50
CA SER A 112 6.20 -8.51 6.75
C SER A 112 7.49 -7.81 7.16
N VAL A 113 7.74 -6.65 6.55
CA VAL A 113 8.93 -5.83 6.83
C VAL A 113 8.50 -4.38 7.05
N GLY A 114 8.84 -3.81 8.20
CA GLY A 114 8.44 -2.44 8.48
C GLY A 114 8.84 -1.89 9.84
N GLY A 115 8.37 -0.70 10.16
CA GLY A 115 8.56 -0.13 11.49
C GLY A 115 7.88 -0.99 12.57
N LEU A 116 6.60 -1.27 12.34
CA LEU A 116 5.83 -2.29 13.05
C LEU A 116 5.42 -3.36 12.03
N ALA A 117 5.92 -4.58 12.22
CA ALA A 117 5.66 -5.71 11.34
C ALA A 117 4.89 -6.82 12.08
N ILE A 118 3.81 -7.30 11.48
CA ILE A 118 3.01 -8.42 12.00
C ILE A 118 2.83 -9.43 10.88
N GLY A 119 3.25 -10.68 11.11
CA GLY A 119 3.15 -11.74 10.10
C GLY A 119 3.73 -13.06 10.53
N SER A 120 3.76 -14.05 9.63
CA SER A 120 4.43 -15.33 9.93
C SER A 120 5.93 -15.12 10.15
N ILE A 121 6.55 -14.34 9.27
CA ILE A 121 7.93 -13.88 9.39
C ILE A 121 7.88 -12.36 9.45
N ALA A 122 8.22 -11.79 10.60
CA ALA A 122 8.18 -10.36 10.81
C ALA A 122 9.59 -9.79 11.03
N LEU A 123 9.94 -8.77 10.26
CA LEU A 123 11.20 -8.03 10.39
C LEU A 123 10.93 -6.55 10.60
N GLY A 124 11.42 -5.97 11.68
CA GLY A 124 11.17 -4.55 11.90
C GLY A 124 11.69 -3.98 13.21
N GLY A 125 11.37 -2.74 13.47
CA GLY A 125 11.66 -2.11 14.75
C GLY A 125 10.93 -2.83 15.90
N ALA A 126 9.62 -2.99 15.73
CA ALA A 126 8.79 -3.89 16.53
C ALA A 126 8.24 -4.98 15.60
N ALA A 127 8.50 -6.24 15.92
CA ALA A 127 8.11 -7.38 15.11
C ALA A 127 7.26 -8.37 15.92
N ILE A 128 6.09 -8.71 15.41
CA ILE A 128 5.23 -9.78 15.96
C ILE A 128 5.17 -10.88 14.92
N GLY A 129 5.91 -11.96 15.14
CA GLY A 129 5.98 -13.10 14.23
C GLY A 129 5.28 -14.32 14.78
N PHE A 130 4.47 -14.97 13.96
CA PHE A 130 3.84 -16.25 14.34
C PHE A 130 4.82 -17.42 14.24
N VAL A 131 5.87 -17.29 13.43
CA VAL A 131 6.94 -18.29 13.27
C VAL A 131 8.27 -17.67 13.66
N TYR A 132 8.66 -16.58 12.99
CA TYR A 132 9.92 -15.89 13.24
C TYR A 132 9.69 -14.39 13.41
N ALA A 133 10.32 -13.81 14.44
CA ALA A 133 10.33 -12.37 14.64
C ALA A 133 11.77 -11.86 14.81
N ILE A 134 12.14 -10.87 14.03
CA ILE A 134 13.47 -10.27 14.04
C ILE A 134 13.32 -8.75 14.18
N GLY A 135 13.84 -8.18 15.23
CA GLY A 135 13.72 -6.75 15.44
C GLY A 135 14.29 -6.22 16.73
N GLY A 136 14.13 -4.93 16.95
CA GLY A 136 14.53 -4.30 18.20
C GLY A 136 13.70 -4.77 19.40
N ALA A 137 12.39 -4.93 19.18
CA ALA A 137 11.44 -5.60 20.07
C ALA A 137 10.73 -6.70 19.27
N ALA A 138 11.06 -7.96 19.54
CA ALA A 138 10.49 -9.10 18.83
C ALA A 138 9.58 -9.93 19.77
N PHE A 139 8.41 -10.28 19.26
CA PHE A 139 7.43 -11.12 19.95
C PHE A 139 7.06 -12.31 19.06
N GLY A 140 7.18 -13.51 19.60
CA GLY A 140 6.88 -14.74 18.87
C GLY A 140 7.51 -15.98 19.49
N PRO A 141 7.28 -17.16 18.90
CA PRO A 141 7.85 -18.42 19.41
C PRO A 141 9.36 -18.53 19.19
N ALA A 142 9.88 -17.96 18.11
CA ALA A 142 11.33 -17.91 17.80
C ALA A 142 11.72 -16.46 17.44
N ILE A 143 12.58 -15.86 18.23
CA ILE A 143 12.87 -14.42 18.16
C ILE A 143 14.39 -14.15 18.10
N ILE A 144 14.71 -13.09 17.36
CA ILE A 144 15.99 -12.39 17.47
C ILE A 144 15.69 -10.94 17.85
N ASP A 145 16.07 -10.56 19.04
CA ASP A 145 15.99 -9.19 19.52
C ASP A 145 17.35 -8.68 20.02
N GLY A 146 17.39 -7.48 20.59
CA GLY A 146 18.61 -6.91 21.16
C GLY A 146 19.23 -7.70 22.33
N ARG A 147 18.54 -8.74 22.84
CA ARG A 147 18.94 -9.51 24.03
C ARG A 147 18.90 -11.02 23.84
N ARG A 148 18.14 -11.52 22.88
CA ARG A 148 17.91 -12.94 22.64
C ARG A 148 18.20 -13.33 21.21
N CYS A 149 18.87 -14.45 21.03
CA CYS A 149 19.16 -15.04 19.73
C CYS A 149 18.71 -16.49 19.73
N ASP A 150 17.58 -16.74 19.15
CA ASP A 150 17.10 -18.11 18.97
C ASP A 150 17.89 -18.79 17.84
N PRO A 151 18.52 -19.97 18.08
CA PRO A 151 19.32 -20.64 17.08
C PRO A 151 18.53 -20.99 15.80
N ALA A 152 17.25 -21.31 15.92
CA ALA A 152 16.40 -21.64 14.77
C ALA A 152 16.26 -20.45 13.80
N VAL A 153 16.15 -19.23 14.33
CA VAL A 153 16.08 -18.01 13.51
C VAL A 153 17.44 -17.64 12.94
N VAL A 154 18.50 -17.84 13.69
CA VAL A 154 19.88 -17.60 13.22
C VAL A 154 20.20 -18.50 12.03
N ASP A 155 19.86 -19.79 12.09
CA ASP A 155 20.06 -20.73 10.98
C ASP A 155 19.21 -20.37 9.76
N PHE A 156 17.96 -19.94 9.96
CA PHE A 156 17.10 -19.45 8.89
C PHE A 156 17.72 -18.23 8.21
N VAL A 157 18.17 -17.23 8.98
CA VAL A 157 18.78 -16.01 8.45
C VAL A 157 20.07 -16.31 7.69
N ARG A 158 20.92 -17.19 8.20
CA ARG A 158 22.16 -17.60 7.52
C ARG A 158 21.90 -18.30 6.19
N ARG A 159 20.81 -19.07 6.11
CA ARG A 159 20.48 -19.85 4.91
C ARG A 159 19.79 -19.01 3.83
N TRP A 160 18.95 -18.06 4.20
CA TRP A 160 18.06 -17.34 3.27
C TRP A 160 18.32 -15.85 3.16
N LEU A 161 18.90 -15.22 4.19
CA LEU A 161 19.27 -13.81 4.21
C LEU A 161 20.79 -13.67 4.37
N SER A 162 21.27 -12.48 4.08
CA SER A 162 22.69 -12.16 4.31
C SER A 162 23.00 -12.13 5.80
N SER A 163 24.20 -12.60 6.18
CA SER A 163 24.71 -12.53 7.56
C SER A 163 24.76 -11.11 8.14
N GLY A 164 24.63 -10.08 7.28
CA GLY A 164 24.58 -8.69 7.69
C GLY A 164 23.30 -8.28 8.44
N VAL A 165 22.24 -9.07 8.37
CA VAL A 165 20.97 -8.83 9.09
C VAL A 165 21.07 -9.25 10.56
N LEU A 166 22.01 -10.12 10.90
CA LEU A 166 22.20 -10.59 12.27
C LEU A 166 22.88 -9.53 13.12
N PRO A 167 22.37 -9.24 14.32
CA PRO A 167 23.04 -8.38 15.26
C PRO A 167 24.40 -9.00 15.70
N PRO A 168 25.38 -8.16 16.07
CA PRO A 168 26.75 -8.64 16.32
C PRO A 168 26.86 -9.69 17.44
N HIS A 169 25.93 -9.70 18.38
CA HIS A 169 25.89 -10.68 19.48
C HIS A 169 25.26 -12.03 19.11
N CYS A 170 24.68 -12.15 17.89
CA CYS A 170 24.11 -13.39 17.34
C CYS A 170 24.94 -13.97 16.18
N ARG A 171 26.10 -13.43 15.87
CA ARG A 171 26.98 -13.90 14.80
C ARG A 171 27.79 -15.11 15.17
#